data_810b341113d4a63717636ca6d1f69820
#
_entry.id   810b341113d4a63717636ca6d1f69820
#
_cell.length_a   1.000
_cell.length_b   1.000
_cell.length_c   1.000
_cell.angle_alpha   90.00
_cell.angle_beta   90.00
_cell.angle_gamma   90.00
#
_symmetry.space_group_name_H-M   'P 1'
#
loop_
_entity.id
_entity.type
_entity.pdbx_description
1 polymer ?
#
loop_
_entity_poly.entity_id
_entity_poly.type
_entity_poly.pdbx_seq_one_letter_code
_entity_poly.pdbx_strand_id
1 'polypeptide(L)'
;MRDVPNERHVEGYIILVSQDILIAFDLENNENREFRLSRIGSVEITATKWKKQHRYRQEPKFDIFNMMDSENDPPIHVVLKLQNYAKNLLVEEYPRAKMLFERRTWSIDKFMPSQDETDKWILDIIVYRIEGVGRFYMGLASFIEIVEGKALKEYVKDYIKKNLSNL
;
A
#
# COMPACT_ATOMS: atom_id res chain seq x y z
N MET A 1 21.35 -8.69 -21.11
CA MET A 1 21.50 -7.24 -21.36
C MET A 1 21.73 -6.59 -20.03
N ARG A 2 22.88 -5.99 -19.76
CA ARG A 2 23.12 -5.25 -18.51
C ARG A 2 22.38 -3.92 -18.69
N ASP A 3 21.44 -3.62 -17.81
CA ASP A 3 20.80 -2.30 -17.78
C ASP A 3 21.87 -1.24 -17.58
N VAL A 4 22.00 -0.34 -18.54
CA VAL A 4 22.89 0.81 -18.41
C VAL A 4 22.31 1.68 -17.27
N PRO A 5 23.12 2.05 -16.27
CA PRO A 5 22.65 2.93 -15.21
C PRO A 5 22.10 4.22 -15.82
N ASN A 6 20.88 4.54 -15.50
CA ASN A 6 20.24 5.76 -15.99
C ASN A 6 20.41 6.83 -14.91
N GLU A 7 21.15 7.89 -15.23
CA GLU A 7 21.32 9.04 -14.34
C GLU A 7 20.01 9.82 -14.26
N ARG A 8 19.66 10.28 -13.05
CA ARG A 8 18.46 11.06 -12.78
C ARG A 8 18.77 12.22 -11.86
N HIS A 9 18.32 13.39 -12.20
CA HIS A 9 18.33 14.56 -11.34
C HIS A 9 17.04 14.64 -10.54
N VAL A 10 17.15 14.43 -9.24
CA VAL A 10 15.96 14.35 -8.37
C VAL A 10 16.11 15.21 -7.13
N GLU A 11 14.99 15.70 -6.62
CA GLU A 11 14.89 16.30 -5.30
C GLU A 11 14.24 15.29 -4.36
N GLY A 12 15.07 14.56 -3.57
CA GLY A 12 14.61 13.56 -2.60
C GLY A 12 13.99 14.20 -1.38
N TYR A 13 12.83 13.73 -0.93
CA TYR A 13 12.14 14.31 0.22
C TYR A 13 11.62 13.28 1.24
N ILE A 14 11.46 12.02 0.89
CA ILE A 14 11.07 10.96 1.82
C ILE A 14 11.89 9.70 1.56
N ILE A 15 12.44 9.13 2.63
CA ILE A 15 13.07 7.81 2.59
C ILE A 15 12.25 6.86 3.46
N LEU A 16 11.68 5.84 2.84
CA LEU A 16 10.93 4.77 3.50
C LEU A 16 11.82 3.52 3.58
N VAL A 17 12.67 3.47 4.60
CA VAL A 17 13.68 2.40 4.77
C VAL A 17 13.05 1.02 4.83
N SER A 18 11.95 0.87 5.56
CA SER A 18 11.23 -0.40 5.70
C SER A 18 10.60 -0.92 4.40
N GLN A 19 10.47 -0.06 3.38
CA GLN A 19 9.90 -0.40 2.08
C GLN A 19 10.93 -0.40 0.96
N ASP A 20 12.19 -0.10 1.28
CA ASP A 20 13.27 0.05 0.29
C ASP A 20 12.97 1.13 -0.77
N ILE A 21 12.36 2.26 -0.36
CA ILE A 21 11.88 3.30 -1.27
C ILE A 21 12.44 4.67 -0.90
N LEU A 22 12.92 5.40 -1.91
CA LEU A 22 13.11 6.84 -1.92
C LEU A 22 12.00 7.46 -2.75
N ILE A 23 11.27 8.42 -2.18
CA ILE A 23 10.33 9.25 -2.91
C ILE A 23 11.02 10.57 -3.23
N ALA A 24 11.04 10.91 -4.51
CA ALA A 24 11.70 12.10 -5.00
C ALA A 24 10.94 12.73 -6.18
N PHE A 25 11.14 14.02 -6.36
CA PHE A 25 10.67 14.71 -7.55
C PHE A 25 11.70 14.59 -8.67
N ASP A 26 11.32 13.97 -9.77
CA ASP A 26 12.15 13.82 -10.97
C ASP A 26 12.09 15.12 -11.77
N LEU A 27 13.22 15.82 -11.82
CA LEU A 27 13.32 17.14 -12.49
C LEU A 27 13.20 17.05 -14.00
N GLU A 28 13.55 15.90 -14.60
CA GLU A 28 13.49 15.70 -16.02
C GLU A 28 12.07 15.42 -16.51
N ASN A 29 11.35 14.62 -15.72
CA ASN A 29 9.97 14.23 -16.05
C ASN A 29 8.91 15.13 -15.39
N ASN A 30 9.34 16.03 -14.52
CA ASN A 30 8.48 16.96 -13.79
C ASN A 30 7.34 16.27 -13.01
N GLU A 31 7.66 15.15 -12.35
CA GLU A 31 6.71 14.34 -11.59
C GLU A 31 7.34 13.70 -10.35
N ASN A 32 6.49 13.33 -9.38
CA ASN A 32 6.92 12.54 -8.24
C ASN A 32 7.12 11.07 -8.65
N ARG A 33 8.25 10.49 -8.24
CA ARG A 33 8.61 9.10 -8.51
C ARG A 33 9.13 8.38 -7.29
N GLU A 34 8.93 7.07 -7.31
CA GLU A 34 9.49 6.13 -6.34
C GLU A 34 10.72 5.44 -6.93
N PHE A 35 11.81 5.47 -6.18
CA PHE A 35 13.05 4.78 -6.53
C PHE A 35 13.35 3.73 -5.48
N ARG A 36 13.61 2.50 -5.90
CA ARG A 36 14.06 1.46 -4.98
C ARG A 36 15.48 1.74 -4.55
N LEU A 37 15.71 1.87 -3.23
CA LEU A 37 17.04 2.11 -2.66
C LEU A 37 18.06 1.05 -3.09
N SER A 38 17.65 -0.22 -3.10
CA SER A 38 18.46 -1.35 -3.55
C SER A 38 18.88 -1.31 -5.02
N ARG A 39 18.24 -0.46 -5.84
CA ARG A 39 18.61 -0.26 -7.26
C ARG A 39 19.42 1.00 -7.51
N ILE A 40 19.67 1.81 -6.50
CA ILE A 40 20.46 3.02 -6.61
C ILE A 40 21.95 2.63 -6.54
N GLY A 41 22.66 2.81 -7.63
CA GLY A 41 24.09 2.47 -7.70
C GLY A 41 24.98 3.51 -7.01
N SER A 42 24.65 4.80 -7.15
CA SER A 42 25.40 5.90 -6.54
C SER A 42 24.50 7.13 -6.38
N VAL A 43 24.85 7.98 -5.44
CA VAL A 43 24.15 9.25 -5.18
C VAL A 43 25.22 10.35 -5.11
N GLU A 44 24.99 11.43 -5.85
CA GLU A 44 25.80 12.63 -5.77
C GLU A 44 24.94 13.80 -5.32
N ILE A 45 25.44 14.57 -4.34
CA ILE A 45 24.74 15.77 -3.87
C ILE A 45 25.25 16.96 -4.68
N THR A 46 24.36 17.56 -5.44
CA THR A 46 24.68 18.74 -6.22
C THR A 46 24.63 20.03 -5.38
N ALA A 47 25.35 21.07 -5.83
CA ALA A 47 25.33 22.40 -5.19
C ALA A 47 24.01 23.16 -5.46
N THR A 48 23.14 22.62 -6.29
CA THR A 48 21.86 23.25 -6.63
C THR A 48 20.94 23.22 -5.43
N LYS A 49 20.48 24.39 -4.99
CA LYS A 49 19.56 24.46 -3.88
C LYS A 49 18.20 23.85 -4.27
N TRP A 50 17.70 23.04 -3.36
CA TRP A 50 16.35 22.48 -3.43
C TRP A 50 15.31 23.59 -3.61
N LYS A 51 14.49 23.48 -4.63
CA LYS A 51 13.45 24.46 -4.93
C LYS A 51 12.15 23.97 -4.30
N LYS A 52 11.79 24.53 -3.13
CA LYS A 52 10.51 24.25 -2.43
C LYS A 52 9.26 24.44 -3.31
N GLN A 53 9.40 24.95 -4.53
CA GLN A 53 8.32 25.16 -5.48
C GLN A 53 7.87 23.86 -6.15
N HIS A 54 8.72 22.83 -6.19
CA HIS A 54 8.35 21.54 -6.71
C HIS A 54 7.43 20.88 -5.69
N ARG A 55 6.24 20.71 -6.04
CA ARG A 55 5.03 20.43 -5.31
C ARG A 55 5.02 19.07 -4.61
N TYR A 56 5.82 18.90 -3.57
CA TYR A 56 5.63 17.81 -2.60
C TYR A 56 4.42 18.02 -1.70
N ARG A 57 3.48 18.85 -2.12
CA ARG A 57 2.41 19.37 -1.27
C ARG A 57 1.49 18.31 -0.69
N GLN A 58 1.59 17.09 -1.15
CA GLN A 58 0.94 15.98 -0.50
C GLN A 58 1.96 14.86 -0.37
N GLU A 59 2.29 14.51 0.86
CA GLU A 59 2.95 13.25 1.11
C GLU A 59 2.14 12.16 0.42
N PRO A 60 2.78 11.30 -0.40
CA PRO A 60 2.04 10.25 -1.06
C PRO A 60 1.34 9.42 0.01
N LYS A 61 0.04 9.34 -0.10
CA LYS A 61 -0.77 8.57 0.81
C LYS A 61 -0.69 7.12 0.37
N PHE A 62 -0.31 6.26 1.29
CA PHE A 62 -0.32 4.81 1.10
C PHE A 62 -1.38 4.21 1.99
N ASP A 63 -2.09 3.23 1.48
CA ASP A 63 -2.93 2.37 2.30
C ASP A 63 -2.11 1.35 3.10
N ILE A 64 -2.79 0.52 3.88
CA ILE A 64 -2.11 -0.50 4.71
C ILE A 64 -1.42 -1.58 3.89
N PHE A 65 -1.80 -1.78 2.63
CA PHE A 65 -1.19 -2.72 1.69
C PHE A 65 -0.06 -2.09 0.86
N ASN A 66 0.41 -0.89 1.25
CA ASN A 66 1.44 -0.13 0.56
C ASN A 66 1.07 0.27 -0.88
N MET A 67 -0.22 0.39 -1.17
CA MET A 67 -0.69 0.93 -2.43
C MET A 67 -0.81 2.45 -2.33
N MET A 68 -0.25 3.15 -3.33
CA MET A 68 -0.24 4.61 -3.38
C MET A 68 -1.59 5.13 -3.87
N ASP A 69 -2.02 6.25 -3.29
CA ASP A 69 -3.16 7.03 -3.74
C ASP A 69 -2.96 7.47 -5.19
N SER A 70 -4.01 7.34 -5.98
CA SER A 70 -4.04 7.79 -7.36
C SER A 70 -5.01 8.97 -7.46
N GLU A 71 -4.54 10.08 -8.03
CA GLU A 71 -5.42 11.26 -8.23
C GLU A 71 -6.63 10.94 -9.13
N ASN A 72 -6.56 9.85 -9.90
CA ASN A 72 -7.56 9.49 -10.90
C ASN A 72 -8.55 8.42 -10.42
N ASP A 73 -8.23 7.67 -9.36
CA ASP A 73 -9.07 6.57 -8.89
C ASP A 73 -9.67 6.89 -7.53
N PRO A 74 -10.98 6.76 -7.34
CA PRO A 74 -11.58 6.99 -6.03
C PRO A 74 -11.13 5.92 -5.03
N PRO A 75 -10.91 6.30 -3.76
CA PRO A 75 -10.59 5.35 -2.71
C PRO A 75 -11.74 4.34 -2.50
N ILE A 76 -11.39 3.11 -2.18
CA ILE A 76 -12.32 1.97 -2.06
C ILE A 76 -12.47 1.61 -0.59
N HIS A 77 -13.69 1.63 -0.09
CA HIS A 77 -14.00 1.18 1.27
C HIS A 77 -14.16 -0.35 1.31
N VAL A 78 -13.51 -0.98 2.30
CA VAL A 78 -13.54 -2.43 2.50
C VAL A 78 -13.64 -2.75 3.99
N VAL A 79 -14.56 -3.65 4.34
CA VAL A 79 -14.67 -4.21 5.69
C VAL A 79 -14.45 -5.72 5.61
N LEU A 80 -13.43 -6.18 6.32
CA LEU A 80 -13.08 -7.60 6.41
C LEU A 80 -13.25 -8.09 7.85
N LYS A 81 -13.74 -9.32 8.00
CA LYS A 81 -13.69 -10.05 9.26
C LYS A 81 -12.59 -11.10 9.17
N LEU A 82 -11.58 -10.98 10.02
CA LEU A 82 -10.37 -11.81 10.02
C LEU A 82 -10.38 -12.77 11.19
N GLN A 83 -10.03 -14.03 10.95
CA GLN A 83 -9.64 -14.94 12.03
C GLN A 83 -8.23 -14.59 12.55
N ASN A 84 -7.88 -15.05 13.75
CA ASN A 84 -6.59 -14.76 14.40
C ASN A 84 -5.38 -15.04 13.48
N TYR A 85 -5.42 -16.10 12.69
CA TYR A 85 -4.34 -16.44 11.75
C TYR A 85 -4.14 -15.34 10.71
N ALA A 86 -5.20 -14.95 10.01
CA ALA A 86 -5.14 -13.87 8.99
C ALA A 86 -4.76 -12.52 9.62
N LYS A 87 -5.27 -12.22 10.81
CA LYS A 87 -4.90 -11.02 11.58
C LYS A 87 -3.41 -10.98 11.89
N ASN A 88 -2.82 -12.09 12.35
CA ASN A 88 -1.41 -12.14 12.71
C ASN A 88 -0.53 -11.94 11.48
N LEU A 89 -0.83 -12.62 10.37
CA LEU A 89 -0.11 -12.42 9.10
C LEU A 89 -0.23 -10.98 8.58
N LEU A 90 -1.42 -10.37 8.67
CA LEU A 90 -1.59 -8.98 8.26
C LEU A 90 -0.67 -8.04 9.04
N VAL A 91 -0.61 -8.20 10.36
CA VAL A 91 0.23 -7.36 11.23
C VAL A 91 1.72 -7.63 11.02
N GLU A 92 2.09 -8.87 10.68
CA GLU A 92 3.48 -9.25 10.42
C GLU A 92 3.97 -8.73 9.06
N GLU A 93 3.18 -8.91 8.01
CA GLU A 93 3.58 -8.56 6.65
C GLU A 93 3.44 -7.07 6.33
N TYR A 94 2.49 -6.38 6.97
CA TYR A 94 2.16 -4.99 6.68
C TYR A 94 2.38 -4.09 7.90
N PRO A 95 3.53 -3.40 8.00
CA PRO A 95 3.85 -2.54 9.14
C PRO A 95 2.83 -1.45 9.42
N ARG A 96 2.13 -0.95 8.38
CA ARG A 96 1.06 0.03 8.52
C ARG A 96 -0.17 -0.55 9.23
N ALA A 97 -0.51 -1.80 8.94
CA ALA A 97 -1.57 -2.51 9.66
C ALA A 97 -1.22 -2.71 11.13
N LYS A 98 0.06 -3.02 11.42
CA LYS A 98 0.57 -3.09 12.79
C LYS A 98 0.40 -1.76 13.53
N MET A 99 0.75 -0.65 12.89
CA MET A 99 0.58 0.69 13.47
C MET A 99 -0.89 1.02 13.74
N LEU A 100 -1.79 0.62 12.85
CA LEU A 100 -3.22 0.81 13.00
C LEU A 100 -3.78 0.01 14.18
N PHE A 101 -3.31 -1.22 14.36
CA PHE A 101 -3.65 -2.11 15.47
C PHE A 101 -3.14 -1.59 16.82
N GLU A 102 -1.90 -1.12 16.88
CA GLU A 102 -1.24 -0.64 18.09
C GLU A 102 -1.71 0.77 18.50
N ARG A 103 -1.96 1.62 17.51
CA ARG A 103 -2.46 2.97 17.75
C ARG A 103 -3.97 2.95 17.78
N ARG A 104 -4.56 3.07 18.95
CA ARG A 104 -5.99 3.44 19.14
C ARG A 104 -6.24 4.87 18.67
N THR A 105 -5.76 5.27 17.49
CA THR A 105 -5.74 6.64 17.02
C THR A 105 -6.84 6.92 16.02
N TRP A 106 -7.31 8.11 16.02
CA TRP A 106 -8.14 9.00 15.20
C TRP A 106 -8.06 8.78 13.65
N SER A 107 -7.75 7.58 13.19
CA SER A 107 -7.81 7.20 11.78
C SER A 107 -9.25 6.82 11.42
N ILE A 108 -9.63 7.12 10.18
CA ILE A 108 -10.88 6.62 9.57
C ILE A 108 -10.85 5.09 9.56
N ASP A 109 -9.66 4.52 9.35
CA ASP A 109 -9.42 3.09 9.36
C ASP A 109 -9.46 2.52 10.78
N LYS A 110 -10.10 1.36 10.96
CA LYS A 110 -10.26 0.68 12.23
C LYS A 110 -9.78 -0.76 12.13
N PHE A 111 -9.07 -1.17 13.17
CA PHE A 111 -8.67 -2.56 13.34
C PHE A 111 -8.92 -2.97 14.79
N MET A 112 -10.00 -3.67 15.04
CA MET A 112 -10.49 -3.97 16.38
C MET A 112 -11.02 -5.40 16.50
N PRO A 113 -11.06 -5.98 17.74
CA PRO A 113 -11.75 -7.24 17.97
C PRO A 113 -13.22 -7.15 17.53
N SER A 114 -13.74 -8.24 17.01
CA SER A 114 -15.19 -8.35 16.74
C SER A 114 -15.95 -8.37 18.06
N GLN A 115 -17.05 -7.66 18.13
CA GLN A 115 -17.90 -7.64 19.32
C GLN A 115 -18.72 -8.92 19.47
N ASP A 116 -19.03 -9.59 18.37
CA ASP A 116 -19.90 -10.75 18.33
C ASP A 116 -19.17 -12.09 18.40
N GLU A 117 -17.84 -12.11 18.11
CA GLU A 117 -17.05 -13.33 18.04
C GLU A 117 -15.66 -13.10 18.60
N THR A 118 -15.31 -13.82 19.68
CA THR A 118 -14.07 -13.61 20.47
C THR A 118 -12.77 -13.84 19.72
N ASP A 119 -12.79 -14.66 18.66
CA ASP A 119 -11.60 -15.02 17.88
C ASP A 119 -11.51 -14.30 16.53
N LYS A 120 -12.34 -13.30 16.31
CA LYS A 120 -12.39 -12.55 15.06
C LYS A 120 -12.11 -11.07 15.25
N TRP A 121 -11.62 -10.46 14.20
CA TRP A 121 -11.19 -9.07 14.14
C TRP A 121 -11.87 -8.37 12.99
N ILE A 122 -12.30 -7.15 13.18
CA ILE A 122 -12.84 -6.29 12.14
C ILE A 122 -11.74 -5.36 11.64
N LEU A 123 -11.48 -5.43 10.37
CA LEU A 123 -10.62 -4.52 9.62
C LEU A 123 -11.52 -3.67 8.72
N ASP A 124 -11.73 -2.42 9.10
CA ASP A 124 -12.54 -1.43 8.39
C ASP A 124 -11.61 -0.36 7.85
N ILE A 125 -11.39 -0.34 6.53
CA ILE A 125 -10.30 0.41 5.91
C ILE A 125 -10.70 1.01 4.56
N ILE A 126 -9.95 2.05 4.21
CA ILE A 126 -9.92 2.59 2.86
C ILE A 126 -8.65 2.11 2.17
N VAL A 127 -8.79 1.55 0.98
CA VAL A 127 -7.66 1.14 0.12
C VAL A 127 -7.66 1.96 -1.16
N TYR A 128 -6.47 2.23 -1.68
CA TYR A 128 -6.31 3.02 -2.89
C TYR A 128 -6.33 2.15 -4.15
N ARG A 129 -5.94 0.88 -4.00
CA ARG A 129 -5.98 -0.08 -5.10
C ARG A 129 -6.49 -1.42 -4.62
N ILE A 130 -7.40 -1.99 -5.40
CA ILE A 130 -8.05 -3.26 -5.08
C ILE A 130 -7.09 -4.45 -5.10
N GLU A 131 -6.00 -4.36 -5.87
CA GLU A 131 -5.03 -5.44 -6.03
C GLU A 131 -4.29 -5.77 -4.73
N GLY A 132 -4.05 -4.79 -3.87
CA GLY A 132 -3.39 -4.99 -2.58
C GLY A 132 -4.20 -5.89 -1.67
N VAL A 133 -5.41 -5.43 -1.35
CA VAL A 133 -6.34 -6.18 -0.49
C VAL A 133 -6.80 -7.48 -1.16
N GLY A 134 -6.95 -7.48 -2.48
CA GLY A 134 -7.34 -8.67 -3.24
C GLY A 134 -6.33 -9.80 -3.15
N ARG A 135 -5.03 -9.51 -3.28
CA ARG A 135 -3.97 -10.51 -3.09
C ARG A 135 -3.94 -11.07 -1.68
N PHE A 136 -4.06 -10.20 -0.69
CA PHE A 136 -4.14 -10.63 0.71
C PHE A 136 -5.33 -11.54 0.96
N TYR A 137 -6.52 -11.13 0.49
CA TYR A 137 -7.73 -11.94 0.61
C TYR A 137 -7.59 -13.31 -0.07
N MET A 138 -7.13 -13.36 -1.31
CA MET A 138 -7.02 -14.61 -2.07
C MET A 138 -6.04 -15.60 -1.45
N GLY A 139 -4.96 -15.13 -0.84
CA GLY A 139 -4.02 -15.97 -0.11
C GLY A 139 -4.59 -16.57 1.17
N LEU A 140 -5.65 -15.98 1.73
CA LEU A 140 -6.19 -16.30 3.05
C LEU A 140 -7.70 -16.42 3.07
N ALA A 141 -8.33 -16.73 1.93
CA ALA A 141 -9.79 -16.70 1.76
C ALA A 141 -10.56 -17.57 2.77
N SER A 142 -9.95 -18.66 3.27
CA SER A 142 -10.54 -19.54 4.30
C SER A 142 -10.58 -18.88 5.70
N PHE A 143 -9.83 -17.81 5.92
CA PHE A 143 -9.66 -17.14 7.21
C PHE A 143 -10.22 -15.71 7.20
N ILE A 144 -10.79 -15.27 6.07
CA ILE A 144 -11.27 -13.91 5.86
C ILE A 144 -12.66 -13.92 5.27
N GLU A 145 -13.58 -13.19 5.89
CA GLU A 145 -14.89 -12.90 5.35
C GLU A 145 -14.96 -11.45 4.84
N ILE A 146 -15.47 -11.23 3.63
CA ILE A 146 -15.73 -9.89 3.11
C ILE A 146 -17.12 -9.45 3.59
N VAL A 147 -17.13 -8.62 4.64
CA VAL A 147 -18.36 -8.05 5.19
C VAL A 147 -18.90 -6.98 4.22
N GLU A 148 -18.06 -5.98 3.92
CA GLU A 148 -18.35 -4.94 2.93
C GLU A 148 -17.23 -4.83 1.92
N GLY A 149 -17.56 -4.40 0.69
CA GLY A 149 -16.57 -4.25 -0.38
C GLY A 149 -17.04 -4.87 -1.70
N LYS A 150 -18.00 -4.22 -2.37
CA LYS A 150 -18.51 -4.69 -3.68
C LYS A 150 -17.39 -4.84 -4.70
N ALA A 151 -16.50 -3.84 -4.79
CA ALA A 151 -15.36 -3.86 -5.71
C ALA A 151 -14.42 -5.04 -5.44
N LEU A 152 -14.16 -5.38 -4.17
CA LEU A 152 -13.34 -6.53 -3.81
C LEU A 152 -13.99 -7.85 -4.22
N LYS A 153 -15.31 -7.99 -3.98
CA LYS A 153 -16.05 -9.19 -4.39
C LYS A 153 -16.04 -9.39 -5.91
N GLU A 154 -16.17 -8.32 -6.67
CA GLU A 154 -16.09 -8.33 -8.14
C GLU A 154 -14.67 -8.67 -8.61
N TYR A 155 -13.65 -8.04 -8.06
CA TYR A 155 -12.26 -8.31 -8.38
C TYR A 155 -11.89 -9.79 -8.16
N VAL A 156 -12.27 -10.36 -7.02
CA VAL A 156 -12.00 -11.77 -6.69
C VAL A 156 -12.70 -12.72 -7.67
N LYS A 157 -13.98 -12.44 -7.99
CA LYS A 157 -14.73 -13.25 -8.98
C LYS A 157 -14.09 -13.22 -10.35
N ASP A 158 -13.67 -12.05 -10.81
CA ASP A 158 -13.02 -11.87 -12.11
C ASP A 158 -11.65 -12.53 -12.14
N TYR A 159 -10.89 -12.44 -11.05
CA TYR A 159 -9.60 -13.11 -10.91
C TYR A 159 -9.75 -14.64 -11.00
N ILE A 160 -10.71 -15.21 -10.25
CA ILE A 160 -11.00 -16.65 -10.28
C ILE A 160 -11.39 -17.08 -11.70
N LYS A 161 -12.30 -16.33 -12.33
CA LYS A 161 -12.77 -16.63 -13.68
C LYS A 161 -11.65 -16.60 -14.73
N LYS A 162 -10.74 -15.63 -14.62
CA LYS A 162 -9.64 -15.46 -15.60
C LYS A 162 -8.49 -16.42 -15.40
N ASN A 163 -8.18 -16.78 -14.16
CA ASN A 163 -6.93 -17.47 -13.84
C ASN A 163 -7.10 -18.90 -13.32
N LEU A 164 -8.27 -19.26 -12.82
CA LEU A 164 -8.54 -20.57 -12.22
C LEU A 164 -9.57 -21.40 -12.99
N SER A 165 -10.19 -20.86 -14.04
CA SER A 165 -11.14 -21.59 -14.87
C SER A 165 -10.49 -22.68 -15.76
N ASN A 166 -9.16 -22.74 -15.81
CA ASN A 166 -8.39 -23.68 -16.60
C ASN A 166 -7.69 -24.77 -15.73
N LEU A 167 -7.99 -24.81 -14.44
CA LEU A 167 -7.56 -25.87 -13.52
C LEU A 167 -8.65 -26.92 -13.36
#